data_c03301108b0db53b9ea0db9ca0114a56
#
_entry.id   c03301108b0db53b9ea0db9ca0114a56
#
_cell.length_a   1.000
_cell.length_b   1.000
_cell.length_c   1.000
_cell.angle_alpha   90.00
_cell.angle_beta   90.00
_cell.angle_gamma   90.00
#
_symmetry.space_group_name_H-M   'P 1'
#
loop_
_entity.id
_entity.type
_entity.pdbx_description
1 polymer ?
#
loop_
_entity_poly.entity_id
_entity_poly.type
_entity_poly.pdbx_seq_one_letter_code
_entity_poly.pdbx_strand_id
1 'polypeptide(L)'
;VPSGIRATIRAALRAESETHQLRSQLEQQLPQLQLKLLLPESEPVAALMAFITGYVESVPSCLRLVTAVSKRLGFFDYAAPFLHLAEDYFLQPPDVLPPNGGLAGLLDKAFLAHRLLEEVNDHHIKHLQQPLLPLDMTEANIIVHHLLGDAFATRLEQLVGFTAAQLLHREHVWEQVRALPGTREAAIPVVSSEHLTEPAQKIRLRLAS
;
A
#
# COMPACT_ATOMS: atom_id res chain seq x y z
N VAL A 1 -9.85 0.93 -15.42
CA VAL A 1 -8.98 1.35 -14.36
C VAL A 1 -7.59 0.88 -14.60
N PRO A 2 -6.68 0.65 -14.91
CA PRO A 2 -5.26 0.66 -14.50
C PRO A 2 -4.25 1.01 -15.58
N SER A 3 -4.69 1.47 -16.70
CA SER A 3 -3.74 1.85 -17.77
C SER A 3 -2.88 3.06 -17.38
N GLY A 4 -3.47 4.05 -16.72
CA GLY A 4 -2.76 5.25 -16.25
C GLY A 4 -1.73 4.95 -15.17
N ILE A 5 -2.12 4.22 -14.11
CA ILE A 5 -1.22 3.85 -13.01
C ILE A 5 -0.04 3.01 -13.53
N ARG A 6 -0.30 2.00 -14.34
CA ARG A 6 0.78 1.18 -14.92
C ARG A 6 1.73 1.95 -15.82
N ALA A 7 1.20 2.89 -16.62
CA ALA A 7 2.03 3.75 -17.44
C ALA A 7 2.94 4.64 -16.59
N THR A 8 2.41 5.21 -15.53
CA THR A 8 3.15 6.03 -14.57
C THR A 8 4.25 5.21 -13.88
N ILE A 9 3.94 3.99 -13.43
CA ILE A 9 4.93 3.09 -12.82
C ILE A 9 6.06 2.77 -13.80
N ARG A 10 5.74 2.38 -15.04
CA ARG A 10 6.76 2.07 -16.05
C ARG A 10 7.65 3.27 -16.36
N ALA A 11 7.08 4.46 -16.44
CA ALA A 11 7.84 5.69 -16.68
C ALA A 11 8.82 5.97 -15.52
N ALA A 12 8.39 5.81 -14.28
CA ALA A 12 9.23 6.02 -13.11
C ALA A 12 10.35 4.97 -12.97
N LEU A 13 10.06 3.70 -13.25
CA LEU A 13 11.08 2.63 -13.25
C LEU A 13 12.14 2.88 -14.33
N ARG A 14 11.72 3.35 -15.50
CA ARG A 14 12.64 3.70 -16.57
C ARG A 14 13.52 4.89 -16.18
N ALA A 15 12.93 5.95 -15.63
CA ALA A 15 13.67 7.11 -15.14
C ALA A 15 14.68 6.71 -14.05
N GLU A 16 14.30 5.83 -13.12
CA GLU A 16 15.21 5.34 -12.07
C GLU A 16 16.36 4.52 -12.66
N SER A 17 16.11 3.71 -13.70
CA SER A 17 17.18 2.93 -14.36
C SER A 17 18.22 3.82 -15.05
N GLU A 18 17.85 5.05 -15.41
CA GLU A 18 18.73 6.02 -16.04
C GLU A 18 19.43 6.93 -15.00
N THR A 19 18.71 7.35 -13.97
CA THR A 19 19.19 8.37 -13.01
C THR A 19 19.78 7.78 -11.74
N HIS A 20 19.37 6.58 -11.32
CA HIS A 20 19.73 5.94 -10.05
C HIS A 20 19.50 6.83 -8.81
N GLN A 21 18.50 7.72 -8.88
CA GLN A 21 18.27 8.72 -7.85
C GLN A 21 17.84 8.10 -6.52
N LEU A 22 16.85 7.23 -6.53
CA LEU A 22 16.39 6.54 -5.33
C LEU A 22 17.45 5.60 -4.79
N ARG A 23 18.12 4.85 -5.67
CA ARG A 23 19.23 3.97 -5.28
C ARG A 23 20.31 4.73 -4.51
N SER A 24 20.73 5.89 -5.00
CA SER A 24 21.73 6.73 -4.34
C SER A 24 21.25 7.25 -2.97
N GLN A 25 19.99 7.61 -2.86
CA GLN A 25 19.39 8.00 -1.57
C GLN A 25 19.41 6.85 -0.56
N LEU A 26 19.05 5.64 -0.99
CA LEU A 26 19.06 4.45 -0.15
C LEU A 26 20.47 4.07 0.30
N GLU A 27 21.48 4.20 -0.56
CA GLU A 27 22.89 4.00 -0.22
C GLU A 27 23.33 4.93 0.91
N GLN A 28 22.92 6.21 0.86
CA GLN A 28 23.23 7.18 1.90
C GLN A 28 22.48 6.89 3.22
N GLN A 29 21.26 6.38 3.15
CA GLN A 29 20.42 6.09 4.31
C GLN A 29 20.64 4.68 4.87
N LEU A 30 21.43 3.85 4.21
CA LEU A 30 21.58 2.44 4.55
C LEU A 30 21.92 2.15 6.01
N PRO A 31 22.88 2.86 6.66
CA PRO A 31 23.19 2.64 8.07
C PRO A 31 22.01 2.85 9.00
N GLN A 32 21.18 3.86 8.71
CA GLN A 32 19.97 4.17 9.48
C GLN A 32 18.89 3.11 9.27
N LEU A 33 18.70 2.66 8.03
CA LEU A 33 17.70 1.64 7.69
C LEU A 33 18.05 0.29 8.32
N GLN A 34 19.33 -0.05 8.39
CA GLN A 34 19.80 -1.29 9.02
C GLN A 34 19.51 -1.36 10.53
N LEU A 35 19.27 -0.23 11.18
CA LEU A 35 18.84 -0.21 12.58
C LEU A 35 17.41 -0.73 12.77
N LYS A 36 16.56 -0.58 11.76
CA LYS A 36 15.12 -0.91 11.81
C LYS A 36 14.72 -2.08 10.94
N LEU A 37 15.50 -2.39 9.92
CA LEU A 37 15.23 -3.43 8.95
C LEU A 37 16.31 -4.50 8.97
N LEU A 38 15.90 -5.75 8.83
CA LEU A 38 16.78 -6.86 8.52
C LEU A 38 16.95 -6.93 7.00
N LEU A 39 18.14 -6.65 6.54
CA LEU A 39 18.50 -6.65 5.11
C LEU A 39 19.49 -7.78 4.83
N PRO A 40 19.54 -8.32 3.60
CA PRO A 40 20.56 -9.25 3.20
C PRO A 40 21.96 -8.65 3.39
N GLU A 41 22.93 -9.44 3.78
CA GLU A 41 24.32 -9.00 3.93
C GLU A 41 24.95 -8.63 2.57
N SER A 42 24.57 -9.39 1.54
CA SER A 42 24.98 -9.10 0.17
C SER A 42 23.93 -8.24 -0.53
N GLU A 43 24.36 -7.17 -1.15
CA GLU A 43 23.57 -6.26 -1.97
C GLU A 43 22.27 -5.74 -1.27
N PRO A 44 22.36 -5.16 -0.07
CA PRO A 44 21.17 -4.72 0.68
C PRO A 44 20.36 -3.65 -0.06
N VAL A 45 21.02 -2.75 -0.79
CA VAL A 45 20.34 -1.71 -1.58
C VAL A 45 19.57 -2.31 -2.76
N ALA A 46 20.12 -3.33 -3.42
CA ALA A 46 19.40 -4.05 -4.47
C ALA A 46 18.14 -4.73 -3.93
N ALA A 47 18.21 -5.31 -2.74
CA ALA A 47 17.05 -5.89 -2.06
C ALA A 47 15.99 -4.83 -1.73
N LEU A 48 16.40 -3.65 -1.25
CA LEU A 48 15.49 -2.52 -1.02
C LEU A 48 14.82 -2.04 -2.32
N MET A 49 15.59 -1.91 -3.40
CA MET A 49 15.05 -1.53 -4.70
C MET A 49 14.05 -2.55 -5.24
N ALA A 50 14.32 -3.83 -5.10
CA ALA A 50 13.40 -4.90 -5.50
C ALA A 50 12.11 -4.86 -4.68
N PHE A 51 12.21 -4.67 -3.36
CA PHE A 51 11.06 -4.51 -2.47
C PHE A 51 10.20 -3.30 -2.86
N ILE A 52 10.81 -2.13 -3.06
CA ILE A 52 10.11 -0.90 -3.44
C ILE A 52 9.39 -1.09 -4.78
N THR A 53 10.06 -1.66 -5.77
CA THR A 53 9.47 -1.96 -7.08
C THR A 53 8.24 -2.86 -6.94
N GLY A 54 8.36 -3.96 -6.22
CA GLY A 54 7.25 -4.88 -5.97
C GLY A 54 6.10 -4.22 -5.22
N TYR A 55 6.40 -3.39 -4.22
CA TYR A 55 5.40 -2.65 -3.46
C TYR A 55 4.62 -1.65 -4.33
N VAL A 56 5.30 -0.90 -5.18
CA VAL A 56 4.67 0.05 -6.11
C VAL A 56 3.84 -0.69 -7.17
N GLU A 57 4.38 -1.75 -7.75
CA GLU A 57 3.71 -2.56 -8.77
C GLU A 57 2.50 -3.33 -8.23
N SER A 58 2.45 -3.61 -6.93
CA SER A 58 1.33 -4.30 -6.31
C SER A 58 0.06 -3.44 -6.21
N VAL A 59 0.16 -2.11 -6.25
CA VAL A 59 -1.01 -1.22 -6.15
C VAL A 59 -2.09 -1.54 -7.17
N PRO A 60 -1.84 -1.55 -8.49
CA PRO A 60 -2.87 -1.87 -9.46
C PRO A 60 -3.41 -3.30 -9.31
N SER A 61 -2.62 -4.22 -8.82
CA SER A 61 -3.05 -5.60 -8.56
C SER A 61 -4.00 -5.67 -7.36
N CYS A 62 -3.69 -4.96 -6.27
CA CYS A 62 -4.58 -4.84 -5.11
C CYS A 62 -5.91 -4.19 -5.48
N LEU A 63 -5.89 -3.10 -6.24
CA LEU A 63 -7.12 -2.43 -6.69
C LEU A 63 -8.01 -3.36 -7.53
N ARG A 64 -7.42 -4.14 -8.43
CA ARG A 64 -8.17 -5.13 -9.21
C ARG A 64 -8.74 -6.23 -8.35
N LEU A 65 -7.97 -6.71 -7.38
CA LEU A 65 -8.40 -7.77 -6.46
C LEU A 65 -9.60 -7.31 -5.63
N VAL A 66 -9.53 -6.13 -5.01
CA VAL A 66 -10.66 -5.55 -4.26
C VAL A 66 -11.87 -5.33 -5.16
N THR A 67 -11.67 -4.85 -6.38
CA THR A 67 -12.74 -4.69 -7.37
C THR A 67 -13.41 -6.03 -7.70
N ALA A 68 -12.63 -7.06 -7.96
CA ALA A 68 -13.17 -8.39 -8.31
C ALA A 68 -13.91 -9.03 -7.13
N VAL A 69 -13.33 -8.96 -5.94
CA VAL A 69 -13.94 -9.51 -4.71
C VAL A 69 -15.24 -8.79 -4.39
N SER A 70 -15.23 -7.45 -4.39
CA SER A 70 -16.41 -6.65 -4.06
C SER A 70 -17.55 -6.84 -5.06
N LYS A 71 -17.25 -7.00 -6.35
CA LYS A 71 -18.27 -7.34 -7.37
C LYS A 71 -18.82 -8.73 -7.15
N ARG A 72 -17.96 -9.73 -6.89
CA ARG A 72 -18.39 -11.11 -6.66
C ARG A 72 -19.28 -11.24 -5.42
N LEU A 73 -18.97 -10.51 -4.36
CA LEU A 73 -19.69 -10.55 -3.10
C LEU A 73 -20.84 -9.53 -3.01
N GLY A 74 -21.06 -8.72 -4.05
CA GLY A 74 -22.21 -7.82 -4.15
C GLY A 74 -22.10 -6.52 -3.37
N PHE A 75 -20.87 -6.10 -2.97
CA PHE A 75 -20.66 -4.84 -2.23
C PHE A 75 -19.77 -3.82 -2.97
N PHE A 76 -19.74 -3.90 -4.31
CA PHE A 76 -18.91 -3.00 -5.13
C PHE A 76 -19.26 -1.53 -4.92
N ASP A 77 -20.54 -1.18 -4.80
CA ASP A 77 -20.96 0.20 -4.59
C ASP A 77 -20.43 0.79 -3.29
N TYR A 78 -20.26 -0.05 -2.28
CA TYR A 78 -19.59 0.32 -1.03
C TYR A 78 -18.08 0.49 -1.21
N ALA A 79 -17.44 -0.39 -1.98
CA ALA A 79 -16.00 -0.37 -2.17
C ALA A 79 -15.53 0.71 -3.16
N ALA A 80 -16.38 1.09 -4.12
CA ALA A 80 -16.01 2.01 -5.20
C ALA A 80 -15.41 3.34 -4.73
N PRO A 81 -15.92 4.05 -3.72
CA PRO A 81 -15.32 5.29 -3.23
C PRO A 81 -13.87 5.12 -2.76
N PHE A 82 -13.56 4.02 -2.08
CA PHE A 82 -12.19 3.74 -1.61
C PHE A 82 -11.25 3.42 -2.77
N LEU A 83 -11.74 2.66 -3.74
CA LEU A 83 -10.99 2.32 -4.94
C LEU A 83 -10.66 3.56 -5.76
N HIS A 84 -11.61 4.46 -5.94
CA HIS A 84 -11.40 5.73 -6.63
C HIS A 84 -10.40 6.61 -5.90
N LEU A 85 -10.52 6.74 -4.58
CA LEU A 85 -9.59 7.54 -3.80
C LEU A 85 -8.16 6.97 -3.84
N ALA A 86 -8.00 5.65 -3.73
CA ALA A 86 -6.69 5.01 -3.86
C ALA A 86 -6.08 5.23 -5.25
N GLU A 87 -6.89 5.24 -6.30
CA GLU A 87 -6.46 5.58 -7.66
C GLU A 87 -6.08 7.07 -7.77
N ASP A 88 -6.87 7.96 -7.16
CA ASP A 88 -6.60 9.40 -7.15
C ASP A 88 -5.29 9.74 -6.43
N TYR A 89 -4.93 9.04 -5.37
CA TYR A 89 -3.63 9.22 -4.74
C TYR A 89 -2.45 9.00 -5.69
N PHE A 90 -2.63 8.16 -6.69
CA PHE A 90 -1.63 7.93 -7.74
C PHE A 90 -1.66 8.96 -8.86
N LEU A 91 -2.85 9.30 -9.32
CA LEU A 91 -3.05 10.12 -10.52
C LEU A 91 -3.14 11.61 -10.21
N GLN A 92 -3.70 11.96 -9.06
CA GLN A 92 -3.91 13.33 -8.60
C GLN A 92 -3.52 13.43 -7.11
N PRO A 93 -2.23 13.29 -6.81
CA PRO A 93 -1.79 13.21 -5.43
C PRO A 93 -2.12 14.50 -4.66
N PRO A 94 -2.39 14.39 -3.34
CA PRO A 94 -2.66 15.54 -2.51
C PRO A 94 -1.42 16.45 -2.38
N ASP A 95 -1.64 17.74 -2.17
CA ASP A 95 -0.59 18.77 -2.05
C ASP A 95 0.41 18.53 -0.89
N VAL A 96 0.07 17.66 0.05
CA VAL A 96 0.97 17.27 1.14
C VAL A 96 2.19 16.51 0.65
N LEU A 97 2.09 15.87 -0.53
CA LEU A 97 3.24 15.18 -1.11
C LEU A 97 4.20 16.18 -1.73
N PRO A 98 5.51 16.03 -1.48
CA PRO A 98 6.52 16.83 -2.15
C PRO A 98 6.46 16.58 -3.67
N PRO A 99 6.83 17.57 -4.49
CA PRO A 99 6.84 17.43 -5.96
C PRO A 99 8.00 16.54 -6.42
N ASN A 100 8.22 15.43 -5.75
CA ASN A 100 9.24 14.46 -6.11
C ASN A 100 8.80 13.65 -7.30
N GLY A 101 9.61 13.65 -8.35
CA GLY A 101 9.41 12.79 -9.51
C GLY A 101 10.02 11.40 -9.31
N GLY A 102 9.85 10.54 -10.30
CA GLY A 102 10.48 9.24 -10.34
C GLY A 102 9.92 8.23 -9.34
N LEU A 103 10.73 7.21 -9.06
CA LEU A 103 10.33 6.09 -8.23
C LEU A 103 10.12 6.48 -6.76
N ALA A 104 10.92 7.43 -6.24
CA ALA A 104 10.73 7.95 -4.89
C ALA A 104 9.36 8.59 -4.69
N GLY A 105 8.92 9.43 -5.63
CA GLY A 105 7.60 10.05 -5.58
C GLY A 105 6.46 9.03 -5.75
N LEU A 106 6.69 7.95 -6.50
CA LEU A 106 5.72 6.86 -6.58
C LEU A 106 5.62 6.04 -5.29
N LEU A 107 6.71 5.90 -4.55
CA LEU A 107 6.68 5.22 -3.26
C LEU A 107 5.75 5.96 -2.28
N ASP A 108 5.79 7.29 -2.24
CA ASP A 108 4.89 8.11 -1.43
C ASP A 108 3.41 7.85 -1.79
N LYS A 109 3.11 7.84 -3.09
CA LYS A 109 1.76 7.60 -3.62
C LYS A 109 1.29 6.17 -3.36
N ALA A 110 2.17 5.20 -3.55
CA ALA A 110 1.87 3.79 -3.26
C ALA A 110 1.58 3.57 -1.78
N PHE A 111 2.32 4.24 -0.89
CA PHE A 111 2.10 4.20 0.54
C PHE A 111 0.70 4.72 0.90
N LEU A 112 0.30 5.86 0.35
CA LEU A 112 -1.06 6.38 0.56
C LEU A 112 -2.13 5.38 0.11
N ALA A 113 -1.99 4.82 -1.07
CA ALA A 113 -2.96 3.87 -1.62
C ALA A 113 -3.04 2.58 -0.77
N HIS A 114 -1.91 1.97 -0.44
CA HIS A 114 -1.87 0.76 0.39
C HIS A 114 -2.35 1.01 1.82
N ARG A 115 -1.97 2.14 2.42
CA ARG A 115 -2.43 2.50 3.77
C ARG A 115 -3.92 2.77 3.82
N LEU A 116 -4.49 3.39 2.77
CA LEU A 116 -5.94 3.56 2.68
C LEU A 116 -6.65 2.21 2.63
N LEU A 117 -6.19 1.29 1.80
CA LEU A 117 -6.78 -0.05 1.70
C LEU A 117 -6.64 -0.82 3.03
N GLU A 118 -5.51 -0.72 3.71
CA GLU A 118 -5.31 -1.31 5.02
C GLU A 118 -6.25 -0.71 6.07
N GLU A 119 -6.38 0.61 6.12
CA GLU A 119 -7.26 1.30 7.06
C GLU A 119 -8.73 0.91 6.86
N VAL A 120 -9.17 0.86 5.61
CA VAL A 120 -10.53 0.37 5.26
C VAL A 120 -10.69 -1.09 5.65
N ASN A 121 -9.68 -1.92 5.41
CA ASN A 121 -9.69 -3.32 5.77
C ASN A 121 -9.80 -3.53 7.29
N ASP A 122 -9.08 -2.74 8.09
CA ASP A 122 -9.14 -2.78 9.55
C ASP A 122 -10.54 -2.42 10.06
N HIS A 123 -11.15 -1.38 9.50
CA HIS A 123 -12.54 -1.04 9.80
C HIS A 123 -13.52 -2.15 9.40
N HIS A 124 -13.29 -2.77 8.25
CA HIS A 124 -14.11 -3.87 7.77
C HIS A 124 -14.02 -5.10 8.70
N ILE A 125 -12.82 -5.47 9.13
CA ILE A 125 -12.60 -6.54 10.11
C ILE A 125 -13.29 -6.21 11.43
N LYS A 126 -13.11 -4.99 11.92
CA LYS A 126 -13.72 -4.54 13.18
C LYS A 126 -15.23 -4.65 13.21
N HIS A 127 -15.89 -4.30 12.11
CA HIS A 127 -17.36 -4.24 12.04
C HIS A 127 -18.00 -5.54 11.53
N LEU A 128 -17.34 -6.27 10.64
CA LEU A 128 -17.89 -7.43 9.94
C LEU A 128 -17.18 -8.76 10.28
N GLN A 129 -16.11 -8.70 11.05
CA GLN A 129 -15.28 -9.86 11.40
C GLN A 129 -14.67 -10.58 10.19
N GLN A 130 -14.58 -9.90 9.06
CA GLN A 130 -14.04 -10.43 7.81
C GLN A 130 -13.18 -9.36 7.10
N PRO A 131 -12.07 -9.75 6.45
CA PRO A 131 -11.27 -8.82 5.67
C PRO A 131 -11.96 -8.47 4.35
N LEU A 132 -11.82 -7.21 3.93
CA LEU A 132 -12.16 -6.74 2.58
C LEU A 132 -11.06 -7.11 1.59
N LEU A 133 -9.82 -6.93 2.00
CA LEU A 133 -8.63 -7.20 1.22
C LEU A 133 -8.04 -8.56 1.64
N PRO A 134 -7.98 -9.55 0.72
CA PRO A 134 -7.44 -10.87 1.02
C PRO A 134 -5.89 -10.89 1.02
N LEU A 135 -5.26 -9.77 1.30
CA LEU A 135 -3.81 -9.59 1.34
C LEU A 135 -3.43 -8.80 2.59
N ASP A 136 -2.57 -9.35 3.41
CA ASP A 136 -2.01 -8.66 4.56
C ASP A 136 -0.80 -7.81 4.12
N MET A 137 -0.96 -6.49 4.14
CA MET A 137 0.07 -5.51 3.81
C MET A 137 0.70 -4.87 5.04
N THR A 138 0.39 -5.34 6.24
CA THR A 138 0.81 -4.68 7.49
C THR A 138 2.32 -4.55 7.59
N GLU A 139 3.08 -5.63 7.44
CA GLU A 139 4.55 -5.58 7.50
C GLU A 139 5.14 -4.73 6.38
N ALA A 140 4.65 -4.89 5.14
CA ALA A 140 5.13 -4.10 4.00
C ALA A 140 4.91 -2.60 4.24
N ASN A 141 3.75 -2.20 4.73
CA ASN A 141 3.45 -0.80 5.05
C ASN A 141 4.34 -0.25 6.17
N ILE A 142 4.66 -1.03 7.19
CA ILE A 142 5.59 -0.62 8.25
C ILE A 142 7.02 -0.47 7.69
N ILE A 143 7.46 -1.37 6.84
CA ILE A 143 8.76 -1.25 6.15
C ILE A 143 8.83 0.07 5.36
N VAL A 144 7.80 0.37 4.58
CA VAL A 144 7.75 1.62 3.79
C VAL A 144 7.68 2.84 4.70
N HIS A 145 6.97 2.77 5.83
CA HIS A 145 6.99 3.83 6.85
C HIS A 145 8.43 4.18 7.25
N HIS A 146 9.26 3.17 7.52
CA HIS A 146 10.67 3.38 7.85
C HIS A 146 11.49 3.94 6.67
N LEU A 147 11.19 3.52 5.44
CA LEU A 147 11.84 4.06 4.25
C LEU A 147 11.51 5.53 4.00
N LEU A 148 10.28 5.96 4.29
CA LEU A 148 9.84 7.35 4.15
C LEU A 148 10.32 8.27 5.29
N GLY A 149 10.63 7.69 6.44
CA GLY A 149 10.93 8.38 7.67
C GLY A 149 9.70 8.66 8.53
N ASP A 150 9.86 8.51 9.85
CA ASP A 150 8.73 8.47 10.80
C ASP A 150 7.84 9.73 10.73
N ALA A 151 8.43 10.93 10.69
CA ALA A 151 7.66 12.17 10.69
C ALA A 151 6.80 12.33 9.43
N PHE A 152 7.34 12.04 8.26
CA PHE A 152 6.62 12.15 7.00
C PHE A 152 5.57 11.04 6.86
N ALA A 153 5.95 9.80 7.11
CA ALA A 153 5.02 8.66 7.07
C ALA A 153 3.85 8.84 8.02
N THR A 154 4.08 9.31 9.25
CA THR A 154 3.02 9.58 10.23
C THR A 154 2.02 10.62 9.71
N ARG A 155 2.48 11.69 9.06
CA ARG A 155 1.58 12.67 8.44
C ARG A 155 0.71 12.07 7.35
N LEU A 156 1.28 11.18 6.52
CA LEU A 156 0.52 10.49 5.48
C LEU A 156 -0.51 9.52 6.09
N GLU A 157 -0.15 8.82 7.14
CA GLU A 157 -1.05 7.92 7.85
C GLU A 157 -2.21 8.67 8.53
N GLN A 158 -1.95 9.85 9.09
CA GLN A 158 -3.00 10.71 9.64
C GLN A 158 -3.97 11.19 8.56
N LEU A 159 -3.47 11.56 7.39
CA LEU A 159 -4.32 11.91 6.24
C LEU A 159 -5.21 10.74 5.82
N VAL A 160 -4.63 9.56 5.69
CA VAL A 160 -5.36 8.34 5.34
C VAL A 160 -6.42 8.00 6.39
N GLY A 161 -6.07 8.02 7.67
CA GLY A 161 -6.99 7.74 8.76
C GLY A 161 -8.17 8.71 8.79
N PHE A 162 -7.91 10.01 8.61
CA PHE A 162 -8.96 11.03 8.53
C PHE A 162 -9.89 10.80 7.33
N THR A 163 -9.32 10.54 6.16
CA THR A 163 -10.10 10.33 4.94
C THR A 163 -10.93 9.05 5.00
N ALA A 164 -10.35 7.95 5.49
CA ALA A 164 -11.08 6.70 5.70
C ALA A 164 -12.24 6.89 6.69
N ALA A 165 -12.01 7.58 7.80
CA ALA A 165 -13.06 7.89 8.77
C ALA A 165 -14.21 8.68 8.14
N GLN A 166 -13.91 9.69 7.32
CA GLN A 166 -14.95 10.45 6.62
C GLN A 166 -15.80 9.58 5.67
N LEU A 167 -15.16 8.68 4.93
CA LEU A 167 -15.84 7.76 4.01
C LEU A 167 -16.69 6.73 4.73
N LEU A 168 -16.28 6.30 5.94
CA LEU A 168 -16.91 5.24 6.72
C LEU A 168 -17.91 5.76 7.76
N HIS A 169 -17.94 7.06 8.03
CA HIS A 169 -18.84 7.69 9.01
C HIS A 169 -20.27 7.93 8.53
N ARG A 170 -20.63 7.49 7.34
CA ARG A 170 -22.02 7.55 6.90
C ARG A 170 -22.85 6.63 7.80
N GLU A 171 -23.81 7.22 8.52
CA GLU A 171 -24.78 6.48 9.29
C GLU A 171 -25.39 5.37 8.42
N HIS A 172 -25.53 4.18 8.94
CA HIS A 172 -26.06 2.99 8.27
C HIS A 172 -25.17 2.28 7.23
N VAL A 173 -23.95 2.73 6.92
CA VAL A 173 -23.08 2.00 5.99
C VAL A 173 -22.85 0.55 6.44
N TRP A 174 -22.53 0.35 7.72
CA TRP A 174 -22.26 -0.98 8.25
C TRP A 174 -23.49 -1.88 8.33
N GLU A 175 -24.67 -1.30 8.58
CA GLU A 175 -25.93 -2.03 8.54
C GLU A 175 -26.25 -2.49 7.12
N GLN A 176 -26.09 -1.62 6.15
CA GLN A 176 -26.28 -1.93 4.74
C GLN A 176 -25.32 -3.02 4.27
N VAL A 177 -24.04 -2.93 4.63
CA VAL A 177 -23.03 -3.93 4.24
C VAL A 177 -23.30 -5.27 4.90
N ARG A 178 -23.70 -5.31 6.17
CA ARG A 178 -24.11 -6.56 6.86
C ARG A 178 -25.32 -7.24 6.23
N ALA A 179 -26.21 -6.48 5.61
CA ALA A 179 -27.38 -7.01 4.94
C ALA A 179 -27.08 -7.65 3.57
N LEU A 180 -25.88 -7.43 3.01
CA LEU A 180 -25.49 -7.98 1.73
C LEU A 180 -25.23 -9.49 1.84
N PRO A 181 -25.76 -10.29 0.89
CA PRO A 181 -25.64 -11.77 0.94
C PRO A 181 -24.20 -12.28 1.02
N GLY A 182 -23.27 -11.61 0.33
CA GLY A 182 -21.88 -12.04 0.24
C GLY A 182 -21.06 -11.87 1.53
N THR A 183 -21.51 -11.06 2.49
CA THR A 183 -20.77 -10.82 3.74
C THR A 183 -20.87 -11.99 4.73
N ARG A 184 -21.78 -12.93 4.50
CA ARG A 184 -22.04 -14.05 5.41
C ARG A 184 -21.34 -15.35 5.02
N GLU A 185 -20.84 -15.50 3.80
CA GLU A 185 -20.54 -16.82 3.24
C GLU A 185 -19.08 -17.15 2.95
N ALA A 186 -18.15 -16.22 3.02
CA ALA A 186 -16.79 -16.55 2.61
C ALA A 186 -15.72 -16.00 3.57
N ALA A 187 -15.13 -16.88 4.33
CA ALA A 187 -13.79 -16.64 4.84
C ALA A 187 -12.85 -16.51 3.63
N ILE A 188 -12.43 -15.28 3.31
CA ILE A 188 -11.43 -15.05 2.27
C ILE A 188 -10.08 -15.36 2.89
N PRO A 189 -9.30 -16.33 2.36
CA PRO A 189 -7.98 -16.60 2.88
C PRO A 189 -7.09 -15.37 2.65
N VAL A 190 -6.47 -14.88 3.73
CA VAL A 190 -5.54 -13.76 3.67
C VAL A 190 -4.18 -14.26 3.24
N VAL A 191 -3.62 -13.65 2.20
CA VAL A 191 -2.28 -13.94 1.68
C VAL A 191 -1.31 -12.92 2.25
N SER A 192 -0.17 -13.37 2.79
CA SER A 192 0.86 -12.49 3.32
C SER A 192 1.55 -11.68 2.21
N SER A 193 1.96 -10.47 2.54
CA SER A 193 2.77 -9.59 1.67
C SER A 193 4.16 -10.18 1.36
N GLU A 194 4.54 -11.27 1.97
CA GLU A 194 5.79 -11.97 1.70
C GLU A 194 6.00 -12.33 0.23
N HIS A 195 4.91 -12.46 -0.52
CA HIS A 195 4.97 -12.73 -1.97
C HIS A 195 5.35 -11.52 -2.83
N LEU A 196 5.49 -10.34 -2.24
CA LEU A 196 5.94 -9.14 -2.97
C LEU A 196 7.44 -9.13 -3.25
N THR A 197 8.21 -9.96 -2.55
CA THR A 197 9.67 -10.08 -2.71
C THR A 197 10.06 -11.53 -2.94
N GLU A 198 11.10 -11.75 -3.73
CA GLU A 198 11.69 -13.09 -3.89
C GLU A 198 12.28 -13.58 -2.54
N PRO A 199 12.21 -14.88 -2.24
CA PRO A 199 12.68 -15.42 -0.97
C PRO A 199 14.13 -15.06 -0.61
N ALA A 200 15.00 -14.93 -1.62
CA ALA A 200 16.41 -14.59 -1.45
C ALA A 200 16.67 -13.11 -1.10
N GLN A 201 15.67 -12.25 -1.31
CA GLN A 201 15.77 -10.80 -1.10
C GLN A 201 14.78 -10.31 -0.03
N LYS A 202 14.37 -11.19 0.86
CA LYS A 202 13.34 -10.90 1.85
C LYS A 202 13.83 -9.87 2.86
N ILE A 203 13.09 -8.76 2.95
CA ILE A 203 13.28 -7.71 3.93
C ILE A 203 12.30 -7.94 5.07
N ARG A 204 12.77 -7.86 6.31
CA ARG A 204 11.96 -8.01 7.50
C ARG A 204 12.17 -6.84 8.45
N LEU A 205 11.18 -6.60 9.31
CA LEU A 205 11.33 -5.68 10.43
C LEU A 205 12.28 -6.25 11.47
N ARG A 206 13.17 -5.42 11.99
CA ARG A 206 13.98 -5.75 13.15
C ARG A 206 13.12 -5.54 14.39
N LEU A 207 12.87 -6.61 15.11
CA LEU A 207 12.16 -6.51 16.38
C LEU A 207 13.07 -5.81 17.39
N ALA A 208 12.51 -4.87 18.15
CA ALA A 208 13.21 -4.26 19.27
C ALA A 208 13.50 -5.34 20.32
N SER A 209 14.77 -5.51 20.67
CA SER A 209 15.20 -6.38 21.77
C SER A 209 14.94 -5.72 23.11
#